data_dcd24a5a76c6bd50f6af7c336d8490ea
#
_entry.id   dcd24a5a76c6bd50f6af7c336d8490ea
#
_cell.length_a   1.000
_cell.length_b   1.000
_cell.length_c   1.000
_cell.angle_alpha   90.00
_cell.angle_beta   90.00
_cell.angle_gamma   90.00
#
_symmetry.space_group_name_H-M   'P 1'
#
loop_
_entity.id
_entity.type
_entity.pdbx_description
1 polymer ?
#
loop_
_entity_poly.entity_id
_entity_poly.type
_entity_poly.pdbx_seq_one_letter_code
_entity_poly.pdbx_strand_id
1 'polypeptide(L)'
;LKGNGAVANPHDFHNPKPSYTKDDLILSSEGGYFGAGNAQLPAPPMLMMDRIIELTLDGGEFGKGRAVAELDITPDLWFFACHFRGDPVMPGCLGLDAMWQLLGFWLGWSGSPGKGRAIGGEVRFQGDITPITQLVRYELDVRQIRRGKTAMGVANGRLFADDVCVYVASDLRVAMIRSDI
;
A
#
# COMPACT_ATOMS: atom_id res chain seq x y z
N LEU A 1 -31.67 -31.71 5.94
CA LEU A 1 -30.33 -31.65 5.35
C LEU A 1 -29.69 -30.31 5.74
N LYS A 2 -28.87 -30.35 6.81
CA LYS A 2 -28.07 -29.17 7.24
C LYS A 2 -26.88 -29.05 6.30
N GLY A 3 -26.90 -28.02 5.48
CA GLY A 3 -25.70 -27.65 4.70
C GLY A 3 -24.59 -27.28 5.67
N ASN A 4 -23.51 -28.04 5.69
CA ASN A 4 -22.26 -27.65 6.29
C ASN A 4 -21.73 -26.42 5.49
N GLY A 5 -22.02 -25.23 5.99
CA GLY A 5 -21.27 -24.04 5.59
C GLY A 5 -19.83 -24.21 6.10
N ALA A 6 -18.96 -24.72 5.25
CA ALA A 6 -17.55 -24.67 5.53
C ALA A 6 -17.19 -23.19 5.75
N VAL A 7 -16.69 -22.86 6.94
CA VAL A 7 -16.10 -21.55 7.19
C VAL A 7 -14.92 -21.44 6.23
N ALA A 8 -15.07 -20.59 5.20
CA ALA A 8 -14.02 -20.39 4.22
C ALA A 8 -12.75 -19.94 4.96
N ASN A 9 -11.68 -20.64 4.68
CA ASN A 9 -10.36 -20.26 5.21
C ASN A 9 -10.07 -18.81 4.78
N PRO A 10 -9.58 -17.91 5.66
CA PRO A 10 -9.19 -16.57 5.25
C PRO A 10 -8.27 -16.52 4.01
N HIS A 11 -7.56 -17.62 3.75
CA HIS A 11 -6.74 -17.79 2.55
C HIS A 11 -7.54 -18.14 1.28
N ASP A 12 -8.83 -18.49 1.39
CA ASP A 12 -9.66 -18.87 0.23
C ASP A 12 -10.29 -17.67 -0.48
N PHE A 13 -10.25 -16.47 0.12
CA PHE A 13 -10.81 -15.25 -0.47
C PHE A 13 -9.92 -14.60 -1.51
N HIS A 14 -8.69 -15.07 -1.65
CA HIS A 14 -7.69 -14.40 -2.44
C HIS A 14 -6.93 -15.38 -3.33
N ASN A 15 -7.07 -15.19 -4.64
CA ASN A 15 -6.16 -15.80 -5.60
C ASN A 15 -4.98 -14.83 -5.82
N PRO A 16 -3.80 -15.10 -5.23
CA PRO A 16 -2.69 -14.16 -5.30
C PRO A 16 -2.22 -13.93 -6.73
N LYS A 17 -2.24 -12.66 -7.14
CA LYS A 17 -1.75 -12.17 -8.44
C LYS A 17 -0.50 -11.33 -8.22
N PRO A 18 0.41 -11.23 -9.18
CA PRO A 18 1.57 -10.35 -9.06
C PRO A 18 1.25 -8.87 -9.31
N SER A 19 0.04 -8.56 -9.79
CA SER A 19 -0.41 -7.21 -10.13
C SER A 19 -1.91 -7.03 -9.92
N TYR A 20 -2.34 -5.79 -9.71
CA TYR A 20 -3.72 -5.42 -9.37
C TYR A 20 -4.14 -4.16 -10.09
N THR A 21 -5.36 -4.16 -10.61
CA THR A 21 -5.98 -3.02 -11.29
C THR A 21 -6.64 -2.07 -10.29
N LYS A 22 -7.10 -0.92 -10.77
CA LYS A 22 -7.88 0.03 -9.95
C LYS A 22 -9.12 -0.63 -9.33
N ASP A 23 -9.84 -1.43 -10.12
CA ASP A 23 -11.05 -2.11 -9.65
C ASP A 23 -10.73 -3.12 -8.53
N ASP A 24 -9.62 -3.85 -8.64
CA ASP A 24 -9.14 -4.73 -7.56
C ASP A 24 -8.86 -3.93 -6.28
N LEU A 25 -8.24 -2.75 -6.39
CA LEU A 25 -7.91 -1.90 -5.25
C LEU A 25 -9.16 -1.30 -4.61
N ILE A 26 -10.15 -0.91 -5.41
CA ILE A 26 -11.46 -0.47 -4.91
C ILE A 26 -12.14 -1.62 -4.15
N LEU A 27 -12.16 -2.83 -4.71
CA LEU A 27 -12.70 -4.01 -4.03
C LEU A 27 -11.98 -4.28 -2.70
N SER A 28 -10.64 -4.10 -2.67
CA SER A 28 -9.88 -4.18 -1.42
C SER A 28 -10.31 -3.11 -0.42
N SER A 29 -10.64 -1.89 -0.88
CA SER A 29 -11.10 -0.80 0.00
C SER A 29 -12.47 -1.07 0.63
N GLU A 30 -13.28 -1.89 -0.01
CA GLU A 30 -14.58 -2.35 0.49
C GLU A 30 -14.46 -3.55 1.44
N GLY A 31 -13.25 -4.04 1.69
CA GLY A 31 -13.00 -5.20 2.56
C GLY A 31 -13.26 -6.56 1.88
N GLY A 32 -13.53 -6.57 0.58
CA GLY A 32 -13.91 -7.77 -0.18
C GLY A 32 -12.74 -8.64 -0.64
N TYR A 33 -11.50 -8.15 -0.56
CA TYR A 33 -10.37 -8.82 -1.20
C TYR A 33 -9.71 -9.90 -0.32
N PHE A 34 -9.37 -9.55 0.92
CA PHE A 34 -8.71 -10.46 1.87
C PHE A 34 -9.66 -11.01 2.95
N GLY A 35 -10.93 -10.70 2.84
CA GLY A 35 -11.97 -11.09 3.79
C GLY A 35 -12.06 -10.18 5.02
N ALA A 36 -13.16 -10.31 5.75
CA ALA A 36 -13.43 -9.48 6.92
C ALA A 36 -12.35 -9.61 7.99
N GLY A 37 -11.95 -8.49 8.58
CA GLY A 37 -10.92 -8.46 9.63
C GLY A 37 -9.48 -8.54 9.14
N ASN A 38 -9.25 -8.63 7.84
CA ASN A 38 -7.92 -8.68 7.22
C ASN A 38 -7.53 -7.35 6.55
N ALA A 39 -6.41 -7.35 5.82
CA ALA A 39 -5.90 -6.17 5.15
C ALA A 39 -6.97 -5.50 4.26
N GLN A 40 -7.05 -4.21 4.36
CA GLN A 40 -8.00 -3.38 3.62
C GLN A 40 -7.34 -2.06 3.28
N LEU A 41 -7.41 -1.67 2.02
CA LEU A 41 -6.97 -0.34 1.58
C LEU A 41 -7.99 0.72 2.02
N PRO A 42 -7.58 1.98 2.18
CA PRO A 42 -8.54 3.06 2.33
C PRO A 42 -9.33 3.26 1.03
N ALA A 43 -10.58 3.72 1.16
CA ALA A 43 -11.38 4.11 0.01
C ALA A 43 -10.93 5.47 -0.55
N PRO A 44 -11.22 5.78 -1.83
CA PRO A 44 -11.07 7.14 -2.32
C PRO A 44 -11.80 8.16 -1.45
N PRO A 45 -11.24 9.39 -1.24
CA PRO A 45 -10.07 9.93 -1.92
C PRO A 45 -8.72 9.55 -1.28
N MET A 46 -8.69 8.80 -0.17
CA MET A 46 -7.47 8.42 0.53
C MET A 46 -6.72 7.25 -0.09
N LEU A 47 -7.29 6.53 -1.03
CA LEU A 47 -6.58 5.52 -1.81
C LEU A 47 -5.57 6.21 -2.72
N MET A 48 -4.27 6.06 -2.42
CA MET A 48 -3.20 6.82 -3.04
C MET A 48 -2.46 6.05 -4.14
N MET A 49 -3.13 5.10 -4.79
CA MET A 49 -2.61 4.36 -5.95
C MET A 49 -3.73 3.96 -6.90
N ASP A 50 -3.41 3.87 -8.19
CA ASP A 50 -4.34 3.43 -9.22
C ASP A 50 -4.12 1.96 -9.60
N ARG A 51 -2.93 1.44 -9.38
CA ARG A 51 -2.58 0.04 -9.67
C ARG A 51 -1.35 -0.40 -8.89
N ILE A 52 -1.27 -1.69 -8.67
CA ILE A 52 -0.05 -2.35 -8.20
C ILE A 52 0.48 -3.15 -9.40
N ILE A 53 1.72 -2.89 -9.80
CA ILE A 53 2.31 -3.49 -11.00
C ILE A 53 3.25 -4.65 -10.70
N GLU A 54 3.73 -4.75 -9.47
CA GLU A 54 4.62 -5.84 -9.05
C GLU A 54 4.44 -6.18 -7.58
N LEU A 55 4.31 -7.47 -7.28
CA LEU A 55 4.42 -8.04 -5.93
C LEU A 55 5.24 -9.32 -5.99
N THR A 56 6.27 -9.40 -5.16
CA THR A 56 7.11 -10.61 -5.03
C THR A 56 7.38 -10.94 -3.57
N LEU A 57 7.70 -12.21 -3.28
CA LEU A 57 8.07 -12.67 -1.93
C LEU A 57 9.58 -12.70 -1.71
N ASP A 58 10.36 -12.69 -2.76
CA ASP A 58 11.82 -12.92 -2.79
C ASP A 58 12.59 -11.84 -3.57
N GLY A 59 11.89 -10.89 -4.17
CA GLY A 59 12.50 -9.75 -4.88
C GLY A 59 12.99 -8.64 -3.95
N GLY A 60 13.45 -7.54 -4.58
CA GLY A 60 13.90 -6.33 -3.90
C GLY A 60 15.33 -6.39 -3.40
N GLU A 61 15.79 -5.26 -2.85
CA GLU A 61 17.16 -5.06 -2.39
C GLU A 61 17.62 -6.11 -1.37
N PHE A 62 16.70 -6.58 -0.52
CA PHE A 62 17.00 -7.51 0.57
C PHE A 62 16.63 -8.96 0.25
N GLY A 63 16.10 -9.25 -0.94
CA GLY A 63 15.63 -10.58 -1.33
C GLY A 63 14.50 -11.13 -0.45
N LYS A 64 13.67 -10.25 0.14
CA LYS A 64 12.61 -10.61 1.08
C LYS A 64 11.23 -10.13 0.66
N GLY A 65 11.13 -9.59 -0.53
CA GLY A 65 9.91 -9.11 -1.14
C GLY A 65 10.03 -7.71 -1.69
N ARG A 66 9.25 -7.45 -2.73
CA ARG A 66 9.17 -6.17 -3.41
C ARG A 66 7.71 -5.86 -3.71
N ALA A 67 7.35 -4.60 -3.65
CA ALA A 67 6.07 -4.10 -4.12
C ALA A 67 6.27 -2.81 -4.91
N VAL A 68 5.59 -2.69 -6.04
CA VAL A 68 5.61 -1.49 -6.88
C VAL A 68 4.17 -1.12 -7.23
N ALA A 69 3.81 0.15 -6.98
CA ALA A 69 2.50 0.69 -7.31
C ALA A 69 2.64 2.04 -8.02
N GLU A 70 1.60 2.44 -8.71
CA GLU A 70 1.56 3.68 -9.48
C GLU A 70 0.29 4.48 -9.20
N LEU A 71 0.42 5.80 -9.27
CA LEU A 71 -0.66 6.77 -9.22
C LEU A 71 -0.52 7.71 -10.42
N ASP A 72 -1.56 7.79 -11.26
CA ASP A 72 -1.63 8.77 -12.33
C ASP A 72 -1.93 10.15 -11.73
N ILE A 73 -1.13 11.12 -12.06
CA ILE A 73 -1.31 12.50 -11.59
C ILE A 73 -2.07 13.27 -12.66
N THR A 74 -3.17 13.88 -12.23
CA THR A 74 -3.95 14.80 -13.04
C THR A 74 -4.16 16.11 -12.29
N PRO A 75 -4.25 17.26 -12.96
CA PRO A 75 -4.35 18.57 -12.30
C PRO A 75 -5.59 18.74 -11.42
N ASP A 76 -6.61 17.91 -11.59
CA ASP A 76 -7.87 17.93 -10.85
C ASP A 76 -7.89 17.04 -9.60
N LEU A 77 -6.77 16.39 -9.27
CA LEU A 77 -6.67 15.65 -8.02
C LEU A 77 -6.94 16.57 -6.81
N TRP A 78 -7.78 16.10 -5.90
CA TRP A 78 -8.39 16.87 -4.84
C TRP A 78 -7.40 17.70 -4.00
N PHE A 79 -6.20 17.18 -3.75
CA PHE A 79 -5.21 17.83 -2.91
C PHE A 79 -4.60 19.08 -3.57
N PHE A 80 -4.55 19.16 -4.90
CA PHE A 80 -4.02 20.34 -5.59
C PHE A 80 -4.89 21.59 -5.43
N ALA A 81 -6.21 21.42 -5.20
CA ALA A 81 -7.11 22.55 -4.97
C ALA A 81 -6.89 23.24 -3.62
N CYS A 82 -6.27 22.56 -2.66
CA CYS A 82 -6.15 23.05 -1.28
C CYS A 82 -4.72 23.10 -0.74
N HIS A 83 -3.78 22.41 -1.38
CA HIS A 83 -2.41 22.33 -0.88
C HIS A 83 -1.37 22.69 -1.99
N PHE A 84 -1.06 23.97 -2.18
CA PHE A 84 -1.61 25.19 -1.60
C PHE A 84 -2.33 26.00 -2.67
N ARG A 85 -3.21 26.93 -2.29
CA ARG A 85 -3.84 27.86 -3.24
C ARG A 85 -2.76 28.74 -3.88
N GLY A 86 -2.63 28.66 -5.21
CA GLY A 86 -1.61 29.42 -5.96
C GLY A 86 -0.23 28.75 -6.02
N ASP A 87 -0.03 27.64 -5.29
CA ASP A 87 1.21 26.84 -5.31
C ASP A 87 0.84 25.35 -5.07
N PRO A 88 0.23 24.69 -6.06
CA PRO A 88 -0.29 23.33 -5.90
C PRO A 88 0.83 22.29 -5.88
N VAL A 89 0.96 21.60 -4.77
CA VAL A 89 1.86 20.45 -4.60
C VAL A 89 1.13 19.32 -3.87
N MET A 90 1.44 18.07 -4.19
CA MET A 90 0.94 16.93 -3.45
C MET A 90 1.47 16.96 -2.02
N PRO A 91 0.61 16.86 -0.98
CA PRO A 91 1.08 16.74 0.39
C PRO A 91 2.05 15.57 0.56
N GLY A 92 3.24 15.81 1.11
CA GLY A 92 4.24 14.77 1.32
C GLY A 92 3.75 13.61 2.20
N CYS A 93 2.84 13.91 3.15
CA CYS A 93 2.21 12.89 3.98
C CYS A 93 1.36 11.88 3.18
N LEU A 94 0.79 12.27 2.04
CA LEU A 94 0.01 11.35 1.19
C LEU A 94 0.91 10.36 0.46
N GLY A 95 2.07 10.79 -0.02
CA GLY A 95 3.06 9.89 -0.62
C GLY A 95 3.64 8.91 0.39
N LEU A 96 3.87 9.37 1.63
CA LEU A 96 4.29 8.51 2.72
C LEU A 96 3.19 7.50 3.08
N ASP A 97 1.94 7.95 3.21
CA ASP A 97 0.81 7.08 3.51
C ASP A 97 0.59 6.03 2.42
N ALA A 98 0.78 6.40 1.15
CA ALA A 98 0.72 5.45 0.03
C ALA A 98 1.70 4.28 0.19
N MET A 99 2.91 4.55 0.67
CA MET A 99 3.90 3.51 0.93
C MET A 99 3.47 2.59 2.09
N TRP A 100 2.86 3.12 3.15
CA TRP A 100 2.26 2.30 4.21
C TRP A 100 1.05 1.50 3.72
N GLN A 101 0.20 2.08 2.87
CA GLN A 101 -0.92 1.37 2.22
C GLN A 101 -0.40 0.17 1.42
N LEU A 102 0.63 0.39 0.62
CA LEU A 102 1.24 -0.65 -0.21
C LEU A 102 1.89 -1.75 0.63
N LEU A 103 2.60 -1.39 1.72
CA LEU A 103 3.18 -2.37 2.65
C LEU A 103 2.11 -3.18 3.37
N GLY A 104 1.02 -2.54 3.80
CA GLY A 104 -0.13 -3.23 4.41
C GLY A 104 -0.80 -4.19 3.44
N PHE A 105 -0.98 -3.79 2.18
CA PHE A 105 -1.49 -4.66 1.13
C PHE A 105 -0.57 -5.85 0.89
N TRP A 106 0.74 -5.61 0.75
CA TRP A 106 1.73 -6.67 0.55
C TRP A 106 1.74 -7.69 1.70
N LEU A 107 1.60 -7.24 2.96
CA LEU A 107 1.50 -8.12 4.12
C LEU A 107 0.26 -9.02 4.04
N GLY A 108 -0.91 -8.47 3.71
CA GLY A 108 -2.12 -9.24 3.48
C GLY A 108 -1.95 -10.22 2.33
N TRP A 109 -1.42 -9.76 1.21
CA TRP A 109 -1.13 -10.58 0.03
C TRP A 109 -0.15 -11.73 0.32
N SER A 110 0.85 -11.48 1.16
CA SER A 110 1.82 -12.50 1.59
C SER A 110 1.28 -13.47 2.66
N GLY A 111 0.01 -13.37 3.03
CA GLY A 111 -0.67 -14.29 3.93
C GLY A 111 -0.66 -13.87 5.42
N SER A 112 -0.34 -12.62 5.74
CA SER A 112 -0.41 -12.12 7.12
C SER A 112 -1.85 -11.71 7.45
N PRO A 113 -2.52 -12.35 8.44
CA PRO A 113 -3.88 -12.00 8.83
C PRO A 113 -3.92 -10.75 9.69
N GLY A 114 -5.09 -10.08 9.70
CA GLY A 114 -5.35 -8.89 10.51
C GLY A 114 -5.36 -7.60 9.68
N LYS A 115 -5.71 -6.48 10.34
CA LYS A 115 -5.78 -5.15 9.74
C LYS A 115 -4.45 -4.43 9.88
N GLY A 116 -3.93 -3.90 8.79
CA GLY A 116 -2.70 -3.12 8.78
C GLY A 116 -2.83 -1.81 9.57
N ARG A 117 -1.80 -1.51 10.37
CA ARG A 117 -1.65 -0.22 11.05
C ARG A 117 -0.21 0.25 10.91
N ALA A 118 -0.04 1.44 10.37
CA ALA A 118 1.27 2.10 10.35
C ALA A 118 1.72 2.40 11.78
N ILE A 119 2.95 2.00 12.10
CA ILE A 119 3.50 2.15 13.46
C ILE A 119 4.83 2.90 13.50
N GLY A 120 5.39 3.26 12.36
CA GLY A 120 6.60 4.04 12.30
C GLY A 120 7.22 4.06 10.92
N GLY A 121 8.22 4.89 10.79
CA GLY A 121 9.01 5.09 9.57
C GLY A 121 9.62 6.48 9.56
N GLU A 122 10.60 6.65 8.70
CA GLU A 122 11.24 7.94 8.43
C GLU A 122 11.13 8.24 6.93
N VAL A 123 10.97 9.51 6.59
CA VAL A 123 10.94 9.96 5.19
C VAL A 123 11.81 11.20 5.02
N ARG A 124 12.52 11.24 3.91
CA ARG A 124 13.23 12.42 3.43
C ARG A 124 12.60 12.86 2.11
N PHE A 125 12.13 14.10 2.08
CA PHE A 125 11.61 14.74 0.88
C PHE A 125 12.75 15.44 0.15
N GLN A 126 12.88 15.18 -1.16
CA GLN A 126 13.94 15.69 -2.01
C GLN A 126 13.40 16.46 -3.21
N GLY A 127 12.08 16.48 -3.40
CA GLY A 127 11.40 17.16 -4.48
C GLY A 127 9.90 17.13 -4.31
N ASP A 128 9.21 17.83 -5.20
CA ASP A 128 7.77 18.04 -5.16
C ASP A 128 7.06 17.27 -6.28
N ILE A 129 5.81 16.93 -6.04
CA ILE A 129 4.88 16.40 -7.03
C ILE A 129 3.87 17.51 -7.32
N THR A 130 3.82 17.96 -8.55
CA THR A 130 3.02 19.11 -8.99
C THR A 130 1.99 18.69 -10.04
N PRO A 131 1.03 19.56 -10.41
CA PRO A 131 0.02 19.24 -11.43
C PRO A 131 0.58 18.90 -12.83
N ILE A 132 1.84 19.20 -13.10
CA ILE A 132 2.51 18.84 -14.37
C ILE A 132 3.19 17.47 -14.32
N THR A 133 3.38 16.89 -13.14
CA THR A 133 3.79 15.49 -12.99
C THR A 133 2.74 14.60 -13.66
N GLN A 134 3.17 13.55 -14.34
CA GLN A 134 2.25 12.63 -15.02
C GLN A 134 2.05 11.33 -14.23
N LEU A 135 3.13 10.80 -13.66
CA LEU A 135 3.12 9.50 -12.98
C LEU A 135 3.92 9.57 -11.68
N VAL A 136 3.32 9.06 -10.62
CA VAL A 136 4.02 8.71 -9.38
C VAL A 136 4.16 7.19 -9.32
N ARG A 137 5.38 6.74 -9.02
CA ARG A 137 5.67 5.32 -8.77
C ARG A 137 6.22 5.15 -7.36
N TYR A 138 5.61 4.24 -6.62
CA TYR A 138 6.05 3.81 -5.28
C TYR A 138 6.78 2.49 -5.41
N GLU A 139 7.98 2.40 -4.87
CA GLU A 139 8.76 1.16 -4.80
C GLU A 139 9.06 0.83 -3.34
N LEU A 140 8.74 -0.38 -2.91
CA LEU A 140 9.06 -0.89 -1.60
C LEU A 140 9.97 -2.10 -1.71
N ASP A 141 11.03 -2.11 -0.91
CA ASP A 141 11.90 -3.24 -0.69
C ASP A 141 11.71 -3.75 0.74
N VAL A 142 11.13 -4.93 0.89
CA VAL A 142 10.84 -5.53 2.18
C VAL A 142 12.14 -5.99 2.83
N ARG A 143 12.40 -5.48 4.03
CA ARG A 143 13.64 -5.69 4.77
C ARG A 143 13.50 -6.76 5.83
N GLN A 144 12.33 -6.82 6.46
CA GLN A 144 12.06 -7.76 7.53
C GLN A 144 10.57 -8.08 7.61
N ILE A 145 10.26 -9.34 7.87
CA ILE A 145 8.92 -9.79 8.24
C ILE A 145 9.05 -10.58 9.54
N ARG A 146 8.23 -10.22 10.51
CA ARG A 146 8.00 -11.02 11.70
C ARG A 146 6.62 -11.64 11.60
N ARG A 147 6.55 -12.96 11.74
CA ARG A 147 5.30 -13.71 11.78
C ARG A 147 5.11 -14.25 13.19
N GLY A 148 3.91 -14.13 13.74
CA GLY A 148 3.61 -14.55 15.12
C GLY A 148 2.19 -14.15 15.50
N LYS A 149 1.94 -13.94 16.78
CA LYS A 149 0.65 -13.49 17.30
C LYS A 149 0.23 -12.15 16.62
N THR A 150 1.19 -11.26 16.41
CA THR A 150 1.05 -10.05 15.60
C THR A 150 2.11 -10.08 14.52
N ALA A 151 1.70 -10.09 13.25
CA ALA A 151 2.64 -9.98 12.15
C ALA A 151 3.07 -8.52 11.98
N MET A 152 4.32 -8.30 11.56
CA MET A 152 4.86 -6.97 11.29
C MET A 152 5.80 -7.03 10.10
N GLY A 153 5.64 -6.07 9.19
CA GLY A 153 6.56 -5.83 8.09
C GLY A 153 7.37 -4.56 8.29
N VAL A 154 8.61 -4.61 7.85
CA VAL A 154 9.52 -3.46 7.76
C VAL A 154 10.02 -3.36 6.33
N ALA A 155 9.92 -2.19 5.72
CA ALA A 155 10.37 -1.94 4.35
C ALA A 155 11.10 -0.60 4.24
N ASN A 156 11.97 -0.50 3.24
CA ASN A 156 12.44 0.78 2.72
C ASN A 156 11.61 1.14 1.49
N GLY A 157 11.45 2.42 1.23
CA GLY A 157 10.63 2.90 0.12
C GLY A 157 11.28 4.03 -0.66
N ARG A 158 10.94 4.13 -1.91
CA ARG A 158 11.26 5.25 -2.79
C ARG A 158 10.01 5.68 -3.54
N LEU A 159 9.86 6.98 -3.72
CA LEU A 159 8.81 7.53 -4.55
C LEU A 159 9.45 8.32 -5.69
N PHE A 160 9.00 8.02 -6.89
CA PHE A 160 9.47 8.67 -8.11
C PHE A 160 8.33 9.50 -8.71
N ALA A 161 8.64 10.71 -9.11
CA ALA A 161 7.80 11.58 -9.93
C ALA A 161 8.43 11.66 -11.33
N ASP A 162 7.75 11.12 -12.35
CA ASP A 162 8.26 11.04 -13.73
C ASP A 162 9.71 10.50 -13.79
N ASP A 163 9.95 9.37 -13.11
CA ASP A 163 11.25 8.69 -12.99
C ASP A 163 12.34 9.41 -12.16
N VAL A 164 12.05 10.57 -11.59
CA VAL A 164 12.93 11.27 -10.65
C VAL A 164 12.59 10.87 -9.22
N CYS A 165 13.55 10.34 -8.46
CA CYS A 165 13.34 10.00 -7.06
C CYS A 165 13.18 11.27 -6.23
N VAL A 166 12.00 11.46 -5.66
CA VAL A 166 11.65 12.64 -4.86
C VAL A 166 11.42 12.36 -3.38
N TYR A 167 11.13 11.10 -2.97
CA TYR A 167 11.09 10.70 -1.57
C TYR A 167 11.92 9.45 -1.36
N VAL A 168 12.60 9.41 -0.23
CA VAL A 168 13.29 8.21 0.27
C VAL A 168 12.77 7.93 1.68
N ALA A 169 12.25 6.74 1.89
CA ALA A 169 11.72 6.30 3.17
C ALA A 169 12.51 5.12 3.71
N SER A 170 12.71 5.10 5.00
CA SER A 170 13.40 4.03 5.70
C SER A 170 12.59 3.55 6.90
N ASP A 171 12.76 2.28 7.24
CA ASP A 171 12.11 1.66 8.39
C ASP A 171 10.58 1.86 8.44
N LEU A 172 9.93 1.89 7.27
CA LEU A 172 8.47 1.88 7.20
C LEU A 172 7.96 0.61 7.88
N ARG A 173 7.11 0.76 8.89
CA ARG A 173 6.61 -0.35 9.70
C ARG A 173 5.10 -0.40 9.67
N VAL A 174 4.57 -1.60 9.40
CA VAL A 174 3.15 -1.91 9.49
C VAL A 174 2.98 -3.14 10.37
N ALA A 175 2.11 -3.03 11.37
CA ALA A 175 1.67 -4.16 12.18
C ALA A 175 0.28 -4.64 11.69
N MET A 176 0.10 -5.95 11.65
CA MET A 176 -1.17 -6.60 11.31
C MET A 176 -1.92 -6.95 12.60
N ILE A 177 -2.89 -6.13 12.97
CA ILE A 177 -3.66 -6.27 14.20
C ILE A 177 -4.86 -7.17 13.94
N ARG A 178 -4.96 -8.27 14.67
CA ARG A 178 -6.16 -9.11 14.69
C ARG A 178 -7.18 -8.47 15.63
N SER A 179 -8.41 -8.33 15.16
CA SER A 179 -9.53 -8.08 16.06
C SER A 179 -9.79 -9.40 16.77
N ASP A 180 -9.51 -9.47 18.07
CA ASP A 180 -9.99 -10.58 18.89
C ASP A 180 -11.51 -10.56 18.79
N ILE A 181 -12.07 -11.64 18.26
CA ILE A 181 -13.52 -11.88 18.19
C ILE A 181 -13.99 -12.30 19.57
#